data_195464aae5ca2a1fb3dc94afab74de99
#
_entry.id   195464aae5ca2a1fb3dc94afab74de99
#
_cell.length_a   1.000
_cell.length_b   1.000
_cell.length_c   1.000
_cell.angle_alpha   90.00
_cell.angle_beta   90.00
_cell.angle_gamma   90.00
#
_symmetry.space_group_name_H-M   'P 1'
#
loop_
_entity.id
_entity.type
_entity.pdbx_description
1 polymer ?
#
loop_
_entity_poly.entity_id
_entity_poly.type
_entity_poly.pdbx_seq_one_letter_code
_entity_poly.pdbx_strand_id
1 'polypeptide(L)'
;MPVVALVVDDSMVIRHTVCRFLEERGFAVEAASNGMEALDILNRVLPGLVITDMQMPAMGGSEFISALKDKPHTASIPIVILTGRSSGFDQAETRAEFTIFKDIDIQEQLEKALAAVSGNAAKTKSAKASK
;
A
#
# COMPACT_ATOMS: atom_id res chain seq x y z
N MET A 1 9.46 13.43 -11.28
CA MET A 1 8.28 13.55 -10.41
C MET A 1 8.27 12.41 -9.39
N PRO A 2 8.00 12.70 -8.14
CA PRO A 2 7.98 11.63 -7.15
C PRO A 2 6.78 10.72 -7.38
N VAL A 3 6.94 9.48 -6.98
CA VAL A 3 5.84 8.53 -6.99
C VAL A 3 4.95 8.82 -5.79
N VAL A 4 3.65 8.76 -5.99
CA VAL A 4 2.70 8.98 -4.91
C VAL A 4 2.39 7.64 -4.26
N ALA A 5 2.47 7.60 -2.94
CA ALA A 5 2.05 6.43 -2.18
C ALA A 5 0.79 6.80 -1.39
N LEU A 6 -0.19 5.92 -1.41
CA LEU A 6 -1.40 6.10 -0.62
C LEU A 6 -1.34 5.17 0.58
N VAL A 7 -1.41 5.73 1.78
CA VAL A 7 -1.32 4.98 3.03
C VAL A 7 -2.68 5.03 3.72
N VAL A 8 -3.26 3.87 3.98
CA VAL A 8 -4.60 3.75 4.54
C VAL A 8 -4.53 2.94 5.83
N ASP A 9 -4.77 3.58 6.96
CA ASP A 9 -4.76 2.91 8.26
C ASP A 9 -5.51 3.78 9.25
N ASP A 10 -6.37 3.17 10.07
CA ASP A 10 -7.12 3.94 11.05
C ASP A 10 -6.29 4.29 12.28
N SER A 11 -5.11 3.72 12.44
CA SER A 11 -4.21 4.07 13.53
C SER A 11 -3.36 5.26 13.12
N MET A 12 -3.47 6.36 13.85
CA MET A 12 -2.67 7.55 13.55
C MET A 12 -1.18 7.26 13.70
N VAL A 13 -0.79 6.45 14.68
CA VAL A 13 0.61 6.13 14.93
C VAL A 13 1.20 5.35 13.77
N ILE A 14 0.51 4.30 13.34
CA ILE A 14 0.98 3.49 12.23
C ILE A 14 1.03 4.31 10.96
N ARG A 15 -0.03 5.06 10.70
CA ARG A 15 -0.11 5.89 9.50
C ARG A 15 1.05 6.88 9.44
N HIS A 16 1.32 7.54 10.57
CA HIS A 16 2.41 8.51 10.64
C HIS A 16 3.76 7.84 10.40
N THR A 17 3.99 6.69 11.03
CA THR A 17 5.24 5.94 10.88
C THR A 17 5.49 5.57 9.43
N VAL A 18 4.47 5.03 8.77
CA VAL A 18 4.60 4.61 7.39
C VAL A 18 4.80 5.81 6.47
N CYS A 19 4.05 6.87 6.69
CA CYS A 19 4.18 8.07 5.86
C CYS A 19 5.58 8.67 5.95
N ARG A 20 6.12 8.77 7.17
CA ARG A 20 7.47 9.32 7.33
C ARG A 20 8.51 8.45 6.64
N PHE A 21 8.38 7.15 6.79
CA PHE A 21 9.28 6.22 6.13
C PHE A 21 9.31 6.46 4.61
N LEU A 22 8.13 6.61 4.03
CA LEU A 22 8.03 6.79 2.59
C LEU A 22 8.54 8.15 2.15
N GLU A 23 8.21 9.18 2.91
CA GLU A 23 8.68 10.54 2.57
C GLU A 23 10.19 10.63 2.59
N GLU A 24 10.82 9.95 3.54
CA GLU A 24 12.28 9.94 3.62
C GLU A 24 12.91 9.27 2.41
N ARG A 25 12.15 8.47 1.69
CA ARG A 25 12.63 7.79 0.50
C ARG A 25 12.16 8.44 -0.79
N GLY A 26 11.63 9.64 -0.70
CA GLY A 26 11.30 10.42 -1.88
C GLY A 26 9.89 10.27 -2.40
N PHE A 27 9.04 9.55 -1.68
CA PHE A 27 7.64 9.44 -2.09
C PHE A 27 6.87 10.70 -1.71
N ALA A 28 5.91 11.07 -2.55
CA ALA A 28 4.85 11.98 -2.12
C ALA A 28 3.77 11.10 -1.50
N VAL A 29 3.24 11.48 -0.35
CA VAL A 29 2.36 10.60 0.40
C VAL A 29 0.99 11.23 0.59
N GLU A 30 -0.06 10.47 0.29
CA GLU A 30 -1.43 10.77 0.67
C GLU A 30 -1.84 9.78 1.73
N ALA A 31 -2.58 10.24 2.72
CA ALA A 31 -2.96 9.40 3.85
C ALA A 31 -4.46 9.42 4.05
N ALA A 32 -5.01 8.26 4.40
CA ALA A 32 -6.43 8.11 4.68
C ALA A 32 -6.60 7.26 5.92
N SER A 33 -7.68 7.47 6.65
CA SER A 33 -7.94 6.72 7.87
C SER A 33 -8.90 5.55 7.65
N ASN A 34 -9.46 5.42 6.46
CA ASN A 34 -10.32 4.28 6.12
C ASN A 34 -10.45 4.19 4.61
N GLY A 35 -11.09 3.12 4.15
CA GLY A 35 -11.23 2.88 2.73
C GLY A 35 -12.06 3.92 2.00
N MET A 36 -13.05 4.49 2.65
CA MET A 36 -13.89 5.50 2.02
C MET A 36 -13.09 6.77 1.72
N GLU A 37 -12.28 7.22 2.69
CA GLU A 37 -11.40 8.35 2.46
C GLU A 37 -10.41 8.06 1.34
N ALA A 38 -9.90 6.84 1.34
CA ALA A 38 -8.93 6.44 0.32
C ALA A 38 -9.55 6.49 -1.07
N LEU A 39 -10.78 6.03 -1.22
CA LEU A 39 -11.45 6.10 -2.51
C LEU A 39 -11.65 7.54 -2.96
N ASP A 40 -11.96 8.43 -2.01
CA ASP A 40 -12.10 9.84 -2.33
C ASP A 40 -10.78 10.42 -2.84
N ILE A 41 -9.68 10.04 -2.23
CA ILE A 41 -8.36 10.48 -2.68
C ILE A 41 -8.08 9.97 -4.10
N LEU A 42 -8.48 8.74 -4.39
CA LEU A 42 -8.26 8.15 -5.71
C LEU A 42 -9.03 8.88 -6.81
N ASN A 43 -10.05 9.64 -6.46
CA ASN A 43 -10.73 10.46 -7.45
C ASN A 43 -9.87 11.65 -7.90
N ARG A 44 -8.84 11.99 -7.14
CA ARG A 44 -7.99 13.16 -7.41
C ARG A 44 -6.56 12.79 -7.75
N VAL A 45 -6.10 11.65 -7.29
CA VAL A 45 -4.69 11.27 -7.36
C VAL A 45 -4.60 9.81 -7.77
N LEU A 46 -3.67 9.51 -8.68
CA LEU A 46 -3.38 8.12 -9.06
C LEU A 46 -2.06 7.72 -8.43
N PRO A 47 -2.08 6.94 -7.35
CA PRO A 47 -0.82 6.54 -6.71
C PRO A 47 -0.14 5.43 -7.47
N GLY A 48 1.17 5.33 -7.26
CA GLY A 48 1.95 4.22 -7.79
C GLY A 48 2.16 3.10 -6.77
N LEU A 49 1.66 3.28 -5.55
CA LEU A 49 1.79 2.29 -4.48
C LEU A 49 0.68 2.53 -3.48
N VAL A 50 0.05 1.45 -3.02
CA VAL A 50 -0.96 1.51 -1.97
C VAL A 50 -0.52 0.65 -0.81
N ILE A 51 -0.53 1.21 0.40
CA ILE A 51 -0.28 0.47 1.63
C ILE A 51 -1.54 0.60 2.47
N THR A 52 -2.20 -0.51 2.76
CA THR A 52 -3.50 -0.46 3.42
C THR A 52 -3.61 -1.45 4.58
N ASP A 53 -4.24 -0.98 5.64
CA ASP A 53 -4.66 -1.84 6.74
C ASP A 53 -5.82 -2.71 6.27
N MET A 54 -5.96 -3.87 6.88
CA MET A 54 -7.08 -4.77 6.56
C MET A 54 -8.28 -4.56 7.45
N GLN A 55 -8.09 -4.06 8.66
CA GLN A 55 -9.19 -3.86 9.61
C GLN A 55 -9.42 -2.39 9.83
N MET A 56 -10.44 -1.85 9.18
CA MET A 56 -10.76 -0.44 9.29
C MET A 56 -12.26 -0.27 9.41
N PRO A 57 -12.72 0.81 10.09
CA PRO A 57 -14.14 1.12 10.11
C PRO A 57 -14.60 1.59 8.74
N ALA A 58 -15.87 1.58 8.52
CA ALA A 58 -16.55 2.02 7.31
C ALA A 58 -16.28 1.09 6.13
N MET A 59 -15.03 0.98 5.67
CA MET A 59 -14.69 0.09 4.58
C MET A 59 -13.37 -0.59 4.92
N GLY A 60 -13.38 -1.90 5.01
CA GLY A 60 -12.18 -2.67 5.33
C GLY A 60 -11.24 -2.77 4.15
N GLY A 61 -10.05 -3.29 4.44
CA GLY A 61 -9.01 -3.40 3.42
C GLY A 61 -9.38 -4.29 2.27
N SER A 62 -10.05 -5.40 2.55
CA SER A 62 -10.45 -6.33 1.49
C SER A 62 -11.41 -5.67 0.51
N GLU A 63 -12.38 -4.94 1.03
CA GLU A 63 -13.31 -4.20 0.17
C GLU A 63 -12.60 -3.11 -0.61
N PHE A 64 -11.66 -2.42 0.04
CA PHE A 64 -10.90 -1.39 -0.62
C PHE A 64 -10.06 -1.96 -1.77
N ILE A 65 -9.41 -3.10 -1.53
CA ILE A 65 -8.63 -3.77 -2.55
C ILE A 65 -9.51 -4.20 -3.72
N SER A 66 -10.71 -4.69 -3.41
CA SER A 66 -11.66 -5.05 -4.46
C SER A 66 -12.00 -3.85 -5.33
N ALA A 67 -12.20 -2.68 -4.70
CA ALA A 67 -12.49 -1.47 -5.44
C ALA A 67 -11.33 -1.06 -6.33
N LEU A 68 -10.09 -1.22 -5.85
CA LEU A 68 -8.92 -0.92 -6.66
C LEU A 68 -8.83 -1.85 -7.87
N LYS A 69 -9.05 -3.14 -7.66
CA LYS A 69 -8.91 -4.12 -8.72
C LYS A 69 -10.04 -4.04 -9.74
N ASP A 70 -11.13 -3.42 -9.36
CA ASP A 70 -12.32 -3.34 -10.20
C ASP A 70 -12.19 -2.32 -11.33
N LYS A 71 -11.23 -1.41 -11.23
CA LYS A 71 -11.05 -0.35 -12.23
C LYS A 71 -9.73 -0.54 -12.96
N PRO A 72 -9.74 -0.42 -14.28
CA PRO A 72 -8.51 -0.70 -15.06
C PRO A 72 -7.33 0.18 -14.66
N HIS A 73 -7.57 1.44 -14.36
CA HIS A 73 -6.45 2.35 -14.09
C HIS A 73 -5.85 2.17 -12.69
N THR A 74 -6.52 1.44 -11.80
CA THR A 74 -5.98 1.16 -10.47
C THR A 74 -5.66 -0.31 -10.26
N ALA A 75 -6.10 -1.18 -11.16
CA ALA A 75 -5.98 -2.62 -10.96
C ALA A 75 -4.53 -3.10 -10.91
N SER A 76 -3.63 -2.39 -11.56
CA SER A 76 -2.23 -2.79 -11.61
C SER A 76 -1.36 -2.11 -10.55
N ILE A 77 -1.93 -1.24 -9.72
CA ILE A 77 -1.15 -0.59 -8.67
C ILE A 77 -0.72 -1.64 -7.65
N PRO A 78 0.57 -1.71 -7.30
CA PRO A 78 1.01 -2.66 -6.29
C PRO A 78 0.44 -2.32 -4.92
N ILE A 79 0.06 -3.35 -4.18
CA ILE A 79 -0.61 -3.21 -2.90
C ILE A 79 0.20 -3.92 -1.83
N VAL A 80 0.45 -3.22 -0.73
CA VAL A 80 1.09 -3.77 0.46
C VAL A 80 0.08 -3.73 1.59
N ILE A 81 -0.09 -4.85 2.27
CA ILE A 81 -1.05 -4.96 3.36
C ILE A 81 -0.38 -4.77 4.70
N LEU A 82 -1.03 -4.02 5.59
CA LEU A 82 -0.65 -3.91 6.99
C LEU A 82 -1.66 -4.70 7.81
N THR A 83 -1.20 -5.60 8.64
CA THR A 83 -2.12 -6.41 9.44
C THR A 83 -1.45 -6.85 10.74
N GLY A 84 -2.24 -7.10 11.77
CA GLY A 84 -1.72 -7.69 13.00
C GLY A 84 -1.67 -9.20 12.87
N ARG A 85 -0.68 -9.82 13.47
CA ARG A 85 -0.54 -11.27 13.38
C ARG A 85 -1.71 -11.98 14.04
N SER A 86 -2.30 -11.36 15.05
CA SER A 86 -3.42 -11.96 15.77
C SER A 86 -4.75 -11.73 15.08
N SER A 87 -4.76 -11.02 13.96
CA SER A 87 -6.02 -10.67 13.31
C SER A 87 -6.61 -11.82 12.49
N GLY A 88 -5.81 -12.80 12.14
CA GLY A 88 -6.27 -13.91 11.33
C GLY A 88 -6.33 -13.61 9.84
N PHE A 89 -5.81 -12.50 9.41
CA PHE A 89 -5.84 -12.11 8.00
C PHE A 89 -4.59 -12.49 7.23
N ASP A 90 -3.65 -13.16 7.89
CA ASP A 90 -2.35 -13.42 7.31
C ASP A 90 -2.40 -14.24 6.02
N GLN A 91 -3.47 -14.97 5.80
CA GLN A 91 -3.59 -15.79 4.61
C GLN A 91 -4.77 -15.38 3.74
N ALA A 92 -5.42 -14.27 4.08
CA ALA A 92 -6.69 -13.97 3.46
C ALA A 92 -6.58 -13.21 2.16
N GLU A 93 -5.51 -12.45 1.97
CA GLU A 93 -5.46 -11.53 0.84
C GLU A 93 -4.33 -11.88 -0.11
N THR A 94 -4.68 -12.57 -1.19
CA THR A 94 -3.68 -13.00 -2.19
C THR A 94 -3.47 -11.96 -3.28
N ARG A 95 -4.27 -10.90 -3.30
CA ARG A 95 -4.16 -9.87 -4.33
C ARG A 95 -3.09 -8.83 -4.03
N ALA A 96 -2.50 -8.87 -2.83
CA ALA A 96 -1.45 -7.92 -2.46
C ALA A 96 -0.09 -8.49 -2.81
N GLU A 97 0.85 -7.61 -3.10
CA GLU A 97 2.22 -8.00 -3.42
C GLU A 97 3.04 -8.31 -2.19
N PHE A 98 2.68 -7.77 -1.04
CA PHE A 98 3.46 -7.96 0.17
C PHE A 98 2.56 -7.74 1.40
N THR A 99 2.86 -8.46 2.48
CA THR A 99 2.13 -8.29 3.74
C THR A 99 3.10 -7.90 4.83
N ILE A 100 2.74 -6.85 5.59
CA ILE A 100 3.53 -6.37 6.71
C ILE A 100 2.75 -6.60 7.99
N PHE A 101 3.42 -7.15 8.99
CA PHE A 101 2.81 -7.41 10.29
C PHE A 101 3.15 -6.26 11.24
N LYS A 102 2.10 -5.61 11.76
CA LYS A 102 2.25 -4.39 12.56
C LYS A 102 2.96 -4.60 13.88
N ASP A 103 2.93 -5.82 14.40
CA ASP A 103 3.50 -6.13 15.71
C ASP A 103 4.95 -6.61 15.64
N ILE A 104 5.59 -6.47 14.49
CA ILE A 104 7.01 -6.70 14.33
C ILE A 104 7.64 -5.41 13.80
N ASP A 105 8.95 -5.38 13.66
CA ASP A 105 9.65 -4.20 13.15
C ASP A 105 9.07 -3.77 11.80
N ILE A 106 8.28 -2.70 11.81
CA ILE A 106 7.60 -2.23 10.62
C ILE A 106 8.60 -1.69 9.60
N GLN A 107 9.61 -0.96 10.07
CA GLN A 107 10.55 -0.33 9.14
C GLN A 107 11.31 -1.33 8.31
N GLU A 108 11.77 -2.40 8.95
CA GLU A 108 12.49 -3.43 8.22
C GLU A 108 11.58 -4.09 7.18
N GLN A 109 10.35 -4.36 7.56
CA GLN A 109 9.39 -4.96 6.63
C GLN A 109 9.04 -4.01 5.50
N LEU A 110 8.93 -2.72 5.79
CA LEU A 110 8.67 -1.73 4.75
C LEU A 110 9.81 -1.69 3.73
N GLU A 111 11.05 -1.79 4.22
CA GLU A 111 12.18 -1.82 3.29
C GLU A 111 12.10 -3.02 2.37
N LYS A 112 11.76 -4.18 2.93
CA LYS A 112 11.62 -5.39 2.13
C LYS A 112 10.46 -5.28 1.14
N ALA A 113 9.36 -4.68 1.60
CA ALA A 113 8.20 -4.50 0.73
C ALA A 113 8.52 -3.57 -0.43
N LEU A 114 9.21 -2.47 -0.16
CA LEU A 114 9.59 -1.55 -1.22
C LEU A 114 10.55 -2.20 -2.20
N ALA A 115 11.48 -3.02 -1.70
CA ALA A 115 12.39 -3.73 -2.57
C ALA A 115 11.64 -4.70 -3.48
N ALA A 116 10.64 -5.39 -2.92
CA ALA A 116 9.85 -6.34 -3.70
C ALA A 116 9.05 -5.62 -4.78
N VAL A 117 8.43 -4.51 -4.43
CA VAL A 117 7.62 -3.74 -5.38
C VAL A 117 8.52 -3.08 -6.43
N SER A 118 9.61 -2.47 -5.98
CA SER A 118 10.56 -1.84 -6.89
C SER A 118 11.21 -2.86 -7.80
N GLY A 119 11.49 -4.04 -7.26
CA GLY A 119 12.04 -5.12 -8.05
C GLY A 119 11.13 -5.49 -9.20
N ASN A 120 9.83 -5.58 -8.93
CA ASN A 120 8.87 -5.87 -9.98
C ASN A 120 8.83 -4.74 -11.00
N ALA A 121 8.85 -3.50 -10.53
CA ALA A 121 8.86 -2.36 -11.41
C ALA A 121 10.16 -2.30 -12.21
N ALA A 122 11.27 -2.59 -11.55
CA ALA A 122 12.56 -2.59 -12.20
C ALA A 122 12.64 -3.67 -13.26
N LYS A 123 12.08 -4.84 -13.00
CA LYS A 123 12.02 -5.88 -14.00
C LYS A 123 11.26 -5.43 -15.21
N THR A 124 10.13 -4.78 -15.00
CA THR A 124 9.34 -4.26 -16.10
C THR A 124 10.14 -3.24 -16.90
N LYS A 125 10.81 -2.34 -16.20
CA LYS A 125 11.65 -1.35 -16.86
C LYS A 125 12.81 -1.99 -17.57
N SER A 126 13.44 -2.95 -16.94
CA SER A 126 14.56 -3.64 -17.56
C SER A 126 14.17 -4.30 -18.86
N ALA A 127 13.01 -4.90 -18.87
CA ALA A 127 12.52 -5.51 -20.08
C ALA A 127 12.38 -4.48 -21.19
N LYS A 128 12.00 -3.27 -20.83
CA LYS A 128 11.88 -2.20 -21.79
C LYS A 128 13.22 -1.59 -22.12
N ALA A 129 13.99 -1.36 -21.10
CA ALA A 129 15.19 -0.55 -21.25
C ALA A 129 16.34 -1.36 -21.76
N SER A 130 16.38 -2.58 -21.41
CA SER A 130 17.47 -3.36 -21.89
C SER A 130 17.32 -3.67 -23.30
N LYS A 131 16.66 -3.10 -23.29
CA LYS A 131 16.58 -3.04 -24.22
C LYS A 131 17.31 -2.65 -24.89
#